data_a412739ea456b8e22becd7962acbd8a3
#
_entry.id   a412739ea456b8e22becd7962acbd8a3
#
_cell.length_a   1.000
_cell.length_b   1.000
_cell.length_c   1.000
_cell.angle_alpha   90.00
_cell.angle_beta   90.00
_cell.angle_gamma   90.00
#
_symmetry.space_group_name_H-M   'P 1'
#
loop_
_entity.id
_entity.type
_entity.pdbx_description
1 polymer ?
#
loop_
_entity_poly.entity_id
_entity_poly.type
_entity_poly.pdbx_seq_one_letter_code
_entity_poly.pdbx_strand_id
1 'polypeptide(L)'
;SGMLVSYQMNVIFYDAMIMLPIVIVYLEELLDGKSPYRYAFALGLTVLLQFYMGYMISIFIALYACYYVSPRLLIEGDLKAKIKNFSIPLLQAVIYSIIGIATASVLLLPVFFNLIESKGQVGGGMTFSFAFQINPLDILSKLVVGGFDTTSGWSAGPNLPNIYIGALGFLGFIFYFLSQKVGKAKKWAAGIVTLIFLISFVNEFVSKIWHMGQNPAGFFFRFSWLFSFFMLVLAYQAMKQKIVISKRTNCIIGLGLL
;
A
#
# COMPACT_ATOMS: atom_id res chain seq x y z
N SER A 1 -3.59 -13.86 1.54
CA SER A 1 -2.64 -13.35 0.55
C SER A 1 -1.37 -14.18 0.52
N GLY A 2 -0.63 -14.14 -0.57
CA GLY A 2 0.63 -14.85 -0.70
C GLY A 2 1.63 -14.51 0.40
N MET A 3 1.66 -13.26 0.84
CA MET A 3 2.53 -12.84 1.93
C MET A 3 2.19 -13.52 3.27
N LEU A 4 0.92 -13.65 3.64
CA LEU A 4 0.52 -14.32 4.88
C LEU A 4 0.99 -15.77 4.92
N VAL A 5 0.93 -16.46 3.78
CA VAL A 5 1.40 -17.85 3.68
C VAL A 5 2.92 -17.93 3.74
N SER A 6 3.63 -17.03 3.04
CA SER A 6 5.09 -17.02 3.00
C SER A 6 5.73 -16.63 4.33
N TYR A 7 5.06 -15.79 5.12
CA TYR A 7 5.60 -15.24 6.37
C TYR A 7 4.81 -15.69 7.61
N GLN A 8 4.14 -16.82 7.54
CA GLN A 8 3.30 -17.35 8.63
C GLN A 8 4.05 -17.53 9.96
N MET A 9 5.35 -17.71 9.93
CA MET A 9 6.17 -17.82 11.14
C MET A 9 6.39 -16.48 11.86
N ASN A 10 6.15 -15.36 11.18
CA ASN A 10 6.36 -14.02 11.76
C ASN A 10 5.04 -13.44 12.28
N VAL A 11 4.52 -14.01 13.35
CA VAL A 11 3.27 -13.61 14.01
C VAL A 11 3.26 -12.12 14.39
N ILE A 12 4.44 -11.57 14.69
CA ILE A 12 4.62 -10.15 15.06
C ILE A 12 4.10 -9.16 13.99
N PHE A 13 3.96 -9.58 12.73
CA PHE A 13 3.43 -8.72 11.69
C PHE A 13 1.90 -8.69 11.63
N TYR A 14 1.23 -9.67 12.25
CA TYR A 14 -0.22 -9.81 12.11
C TYR A 14 -0.99 -8.70 12.81
N ASP A 15 -0.50 -8.18 13.92
CA ASP A 15 -1.13 -7.07 14.63
C ASP A 15 -1.31 -5.86 13.71
N ALA A 16 -0.27 -5.48 12.98
CA ALA A 16 -0.34 -4.39 12.02
C ALA A 16 -1.27 -4.70 10.83
N MET A 17 -1.30 -5.97 10.38
CA MET A 17 -2.18 -6.39 9.29
C MET A 17 -3.66 -6.35 9.69
N ILE A 18 -3.99 -6.69 10.93
CA ILE A 18 -5.35 -6.59 11.50
C ILE A 18 -5.75 -5.12 11.66
N MET A 19 -4.81 -4.27 12.07
CA MET A 19 -5.07 -2.85 12.28
C MET A 19 -5.26 -2.07 10.99
N LEU A 20 -4.65 -2.48 9.87
CA LEU A 20 -4.72 -1.73 8.61
C LEU A 20 -6.15 -1.44 8.12
N PRO A 21 -7.06 -2.43 7.98
CA PRO A 21 -8.43 -2.14 7.55
C PRO A 21 -9.16 -1.19 8.52
N ILE A 22 -8.90 -1.28 9.82
CA ILE A 22 -9.49 -0.40 10.83
C ILE A 22 -9.00 1.05 10.63
N VAL A 23 -7.70 1.22 10.45
CA VAL A 23 -7.08 2.53 10.18
C VAL A 23 -7.64 3.14 8.90
N ILE A 24 -7.80 2.32 7.83
CA ILE A 24 -8.33 2.79 6.54
C ILE A 24 -9.78 3.22 6.66
N VAL A 25 -10.64 2.47 7.36
CA VAL A 25 -12.04 2.87 7.59
C VAL A 25 -12.12 4.22 8.32
N TYR A 26 -11.33 4.40 9.38
CA TYR A 26 -11.33 5.67 10.10
C TYR A 26 -10.65 6.81 9.33
N LEU A 27 -9.68 6.51 8.47
CA LEU A 27 -9.14 7.48 7.52
C LEU A 27 -10.22 7.96 6.53
N GLU A 28 -10.99 7.05 5.95
CA GLU A 28 -12.11 7.40 5.06
C GLU A 28 -13.14 8.27 5.79
N GLU A 29 -13.49 7.92 7.03
CA GLU A 29 -14.38 8.74 7.86
C GLU A 29 -13.83 10.17 8.08
N LEU A 30 -12.54 10.31 8.38
CA LEU A 30 -11.88 11.61 8.52
C LEU A 30 -11.92 12.38 7.20
N LEU A 31 -11.57 11.74 6.08
CA LEU A 31 -11.55 12.36 4.76
C LEU A 31 -12.97 12.81 4.33
N ASP A 32 -14.02 12.16 4.83
CA ASP A 32 -15.41 12.53 4.61
C ASP A 32 -15.93 13.56 5.65
N GLY A 33 -15.03 14.12 6.48
CA GLY A 33 -15.35 15.19 7.42
C GLY A 33 -15.98 14.73 8.75
N LYS A 34 -15.90 13.43 9.06
CA LYS A 34 -16.31 12.90 10.35
C LYS A 34 -15.21 13.07 11.42
N SER A 35 -15.46 12.55 12.63
CA SER A 35 -14.55 12.68 13.77
C SER A 35 -13.13 12.14 13.46
N PRO A 36 -12.08 12.93 13.60
CA PRO A 36 -10.72 12.55 13.30
C PRO A 36 -10.03 11.74 14.40
N TYR A 37 -10.60 11.77 15.62
CA TYR A 37 -9.95 11.16 16.79
C TYR A 37 -9.83 9.64 16.69
N ARG A 38 -10.82 8.97 16.06
CA ARG A 38 -10.80 7.53 15.85
C ARG A 38 -9.63 7.12 14.97
N TYR A 39 -9.39 7.91 13.91
CA TYR A 39 -8.26 7.70 13.02
C TYR A 39 -6.91 7.87 13.74
N ALA A 40 -6.73 8.99 14.46
CA ALA A 40 -5.51 9.26 15.21
C ALA A 40 -5.24 8.16 16.25
N PHE A 41 -6.27 7.73 16.99
CA PHE A 41 -6.16 6.66 17.97
C PHE A 41 -5.77 5.31 17.31
N ALA A 42 -6.45 4.93 16.22
CA ALA A 42 -6.18 3.66 15.54
C ALA A 42 -4.76 3.64 14.95
N LEU A 43 -4.31 4.75 14.35
CA LEU A 43 -2.94 4.86 13.84
C LEU A 43 -1.91 4.83 14.97
N GLY A 44 -2.14 5.59 16.06
CA GLY A 44 -1.27 5.56 17.22
C GLY A 44 -1.14 4.17 17.83
N LEU A 45 -2.26 3.47 18.01
CA LEU A 45 -2.26 2.08 18.47
C LEU A 45 -1.51 1.14 17.52
N THR A 46 -1.68 1.32 16.22
CA THR A 46 -0.93 0.53 15.20
C THR A 46 0.58 0.71 15.35
N VAL A 47 1.03 1.95 15.54
CA VAL A 47 2.44 2.26 15.72
C VAL A 47 2.97 1.74 17.06
N LEU A 48 2.16 1.78 18.14
CA LEU A 48 2.50 1.18 19.43
C LEU A 48 2.67 -0.34 19.35
N LEU A 49 1.77 -1.03 18.66
CA LEU A 49 1.82 -2.49 18.51
C LEU A 49 3.02 -2.93 17.67
N GLN A 50 3.28 -2.22 16.56
CA GLN A 50 4.37 -2.56 15.65
C GLN A 50 4.85 -1.32 14.89
N PHE A 51 5.86 -0.63 15.43
CA PHE A 51 6.33 0.65 14.90
C PHE A 51 6.84 0.56 13.45
N TYR A 52 7.54 -0.52 13.11
CA TYR A 52 8.12 -0.70 11.80
C TYR A 52 7.06 -0.89 10.70
N MET A 53 6.05 -1.73 10.95
CA MET A 53 4.93 -1.89 10.03
C MET A 53 4.02 -0.65 10.06
N GLY A 54 3.90 0.03 11.20
CA GLY A 54 3.19 1.30 11.35
C GLY A 54 3.79 2.40 10.48
N TYR A 55 5.11 2.43 10.33
CA TYR A 55 5.79 3.32 9.37
C TYR A 55 5.36 3.03 7.92
N MET A 56 5.38 1.76 7.50
CA MET A 56 4.94 1.37 6.16
C MET A 56 3.46 1.71 5.93
N ILE A 57 2.60 1.48 6.94
CA ILE A 57 1.19 1.86 6.91
C ILE A 57 1.04 3.37 6.74
N SER A 58 1.86 4.19 7.42
CA SER A 58 1.81 5.64 7.31
C SER A 58 2.12 6.15 5.89
N ILE A 59 3.09 5.53 5.20
CA ILE A 59 3.35 5.81 3.77
C ILE A 59 2.14 5.41 2.93
N PHE A 60 1.60 4.23 3.17
CA PHE A 60 0.43 3.74 2.42
C PHE A 60 -0.79 4.63 2.62
N ILE A 61 -1.04 5.11 3.84
CA ILE A 61 -2.13 6.05 4.17
C ILE A 61 -2.03 7.31 3.30
N ALA A 62 -0.84 7.88 3.11
CA ALA A 62 -0.66 9.05 2.26
C ALA A 62 -1.06 8.77 0.81
N LEU A 63 -0.63 7.63 0.26
CA LEU A 63 -1.01 7.20 -1.09
C LEU A 63 -2.52 6.92 -1.21
N TYR A 64 -3.08 6.23 -0.21
CA TYR A 64 -4.50 5.89 -0.18
C TYR A 64 -5.38 7.12 -0.04
N ALA A 65 -5.02 8.07 0.81
CA ALA A 65 -5.75 9.32 0.97
C ALA A 65 -5.82 10.11 -0.35
N CYS A 66 -4.69 10.24 -1.07
CA CYS A 66 -4.67 10.86 -2.40
C CYS A 66 -5.58 10.14 -3.38
N TYR A 67 -5.57 8.79 -3.39
CA TYR A 67 -6.47 7.98 -4.19
C TYR A 67 -7.94 8.25 -3.83
N TYR A 68 -8.27 8.23 -2.53
CA TYR A 68 -9.65 8.36 -2.05
C TYR A 68 -10.27 9.71 -2.40
N VAL A 69 -9.53 10.81 -2.21
CA VAL A 69 -10.04 12.17 -2.48
C VAL A 69 -9.93 12.59 -3.95
N SER A 70 -9.28 11.81 -4.81
CA SER A 70 -9.03 12.15 -6.22
C SER A 70 -10.29 12.55 -7.02
N PRO A 71 -11.50 11.98 -6.81
CA PRO A 71 -12.70 12.42 -7.52
C PRO A 71 -13.08 13.87 -7.29
N ARG A 72 -12.65 14.44 -6.14
CA ARG A 72 -12.98 15.83 -5.79
C ARG A 72 -12.32 16.84 -6.73
N LEU A 73 -11.26 16.45 -7.44
CA LEU A 73 -10.63 17.27 -8.48
C LEU A 73 -11.46 17.44 -9.75
N LEU A 74 -12.40 16.50 -9.99
CA LEU A 74 -13.27 16.51 -11.19
C LEU A 74 -14.68 17.09 -10.92
N ILE A 75 -14.98 17.48 -9.67
CA ILE A 75 -16.26 18.11 -9.35
C ILE A 75 -16.31 19.47 -10.07
N GLU A 76 -17.46 19.82 -10.65
CA GLU A 76 -17.67 21.13 -11.30
C GLU A 76 -17.46 22.27 -10.29
N GLY A 77 -16.80 23.33 -10.71
CA GLY A 77 -16.51 24.48 -9.88
C GLY A 77 -15.20 25.18 -10.26
N ASP A 78 -14.91 26.29 -9.58
CA ASP A 78 -13.67 27.03 -9.75
C ASP A 78 -12.46 26.21 -9.32
N LEU A 79 -11.32 26.42 -9.97
CA LEU A 79 -10.06 25.72 -9.69
C LEU A 79 -9.65 25.83 -8.22
N LYS A 80 -9.85 27.02 -7.61
CA LYS A 80 -9.56 27.24 -6.17
C LYS A 80 -10.42 26.34 -5.28
N ALA A 81 -11.71 26.19 -5.59
CA ALA A 81 -12.62 25.31 -4.85
C ALA A 81 -12.22 23.84 -4.98
N LYS A 82 -11.82 23.40 -6.18
CA LYS A 82 -11.34 22.03 -6.43
C LYS A 82 -10.09 21.71 -5.63
N ILE A 83 -9.08 22.60 -5.68
CA ILE A 83 -7.85 22.46 -4.91
C ILE A 83 -8.15 22.45 -3.41
N LYS A 84 -9.01 23.35 -2.91
CA LYS A 84 -9.40 23.39 -1.51
C LYS A 84 -10.07 22.09 -1.06
N ASN A 85 -11.02 21.57 -1.83
CA ASN A 85 -11.74 20.33 -1.51
C ASN A 85 -10.85 19.08 -1.57
N PHE A 86 -9.75 19.14 -2.31
CA PHE A 86 -8.75 18.09 -2.36
C PHE A 86 -7.74 18.23 -1.21
N SER A 87 -7.21 19.43 -0.98
CA SER A 87 -6.08 19.66 -0.07
C SER A 87 -6.47 19.68 1.40
N ILE A 88 -7.63 20.23 1.77
CA ILE A 88 -8.04 20.33 3.17
C ILE A 88 -8.15 18.97 3.84
N PRO A 89 -8.83 17.96 3.27
CA PRO A 89 -8.90 16.63 3.89
C PRO A 89 -7.53 15.97 3.99
N LEU A 90 -6.66 16.15 3.00
CA LEU A 90 -5.29 15.63 3.06
C LEU A 90 -4.49 16.28 4.18
N LEU A 91 -4.59 17.61 4.33
CA LEU A 91 -3.93 18.32 5.44
C LEU A 91 -4.44 17.83 6.80
N GLN A 92 -5.75 17.63 6.94
CA GLN A 92 -6.32 17.03 8.14
C GLN A 92 -5.77 15.62 8.39
N ALA A 93 -5.70 14.78 7.36
CA ALA A 93 -5.10 13.45 7.49
C ALA A 93 -3.65 13.52 7.96
N VAL A 94 -2.84 14.45 7.43
CA VAL A 94 -1.44 14.65 7.87
C VAL A 94 -1.39 15.09 9.33
N ILE A 95 -2.17 16.11 9.73
CA ILE A 95 -2.18 16.62 11.11
C ILE A 95 -2.56 15.50 12.10
N TYR A 96 -3.64 14.77 11.83
CA TYR A 96 -4.09 13.71 12.73
C TYR A 96 -3.22 12.45 12.65
N SER A 97 -2.46 12.23 11.57
CA SER A 97 -1.40 11.22 11.54
C SER A 97 -0.25 11.60 12.48
N ILE A 98 0.18 12.86 12.46
CA ILE A 98 1.23 13.35 13.37
C ILE A 98 0.75 13.21 14.83
N ILE A 99 -0.49 13.60 15.15
CA ILE A 99 -1.07 13.45 16.50
C ILE A 99 -1.09 11.97 16.89
N GLY A 100 -1.57 11.06 16.03
CA GLY A 100 -1.61 9.64 16.30
C GLY A 100 -0.22 9.05 16.55
N ILE A 101 0.77 9.38 15.70
CA ILE A 101 2.16 8.92 15.87
C ILE A 101 2.77 9.53 17.15
N ALA A 102 2.47 10.79 17.47
CA ALA A 102 2.95 11.44 18.69
C ALA A 102 2.43 10.76 19.97
N THR A 103 1.23 10.19 19.97
CA THR A 103 0.75 9.38 21.12
C THR A 103 1.58 8.12 21.35
N ALA A 104 2.23 7.61 20.30
CA ALA A 104 3.12 6.46 20.37
C ALA A 104 4.57 6.83 20.76
N SER A 105 4.88 8.12 21.02
CA SER A 105 6.23 8.60 21.31
C SER A 105 6.85 7.96 22.56
N VAL A 106 6.03 7.55 23.52
CA VAL A 106 6.45 6.81 24.73
C VAL A 106 7.26 5.55 24.35
N LEU A 107 6.89 4.86 23.29
CA LEU A 107 7.62 3.71 22.75
C LEU A 107 8.66 4.13 21.71
N LEU A 108 8.30 5.05 20.82
CA LEU A 108 9.15 5.42 19.68
C LEU A 108 10.45 6.08 20.11
N LEU A 109 10.45 6.93 21.14
CA LEU A 109 11.66 7.63 21.59
C LEU A 109 12.74 6.65 22.12
N PRO A 110 12.45 5.72 23.05
CA PRO A 110 13.42 4.73 23.47
C PRO A 110 13.93 3.84 22.32
N VAL A 111 13.02 3.42 21.43
CA VAL A 111 13.41 2.61 20.25
C VAL A 111 14.32 3.39 19.32
N PHE A 112 14.04 4.66 19.07
CA PHE A 112 14.88 5.52 18.23
C PHE A 112 16.29 5.67 18.80
N PHE A 113 16.43 5.96 20.10
CA PHE A 113 17.74 6.06 20.74
C PHE A 113 18.51 4.73 20.71
N ASN A 114 17.84 3.62 21.01
CA ASN A 114 18.45 2.30 20.92
C ASN A 114 18.91 1.93 19.50
N LEU A 115 18.15 2.31 18.47
CA LEU A 115 18.53 2.07 17.07
C LEU A 115 19.77 2.88 16.66
N ILE A 116 19.89 4.11 17.12
CA ILE A 116 21.07 4.96 16.85
C ILE A 116 22.31 4.35 17.51
N GLU A 117 22.20 3.89 18.76
CA GLU A 117 23.32 3.38 19.52
C GLU A 117 23.77 1.97 19.10
N SER A 118 22.84 1.11 18.66
CA SER A 118 23.16 -0.31 18.44
C SER A 118 23.38 -0.67 16.98
N LYS A 119 22.33 -0.72 16.18
CA LYS A 119 22.33 -1.29 14.82
C LYS A 119 22.07 -0.28 13.72
N GLY A 120 21.69 0.93 14.05
CA GLY A 120 21.44 1.99 13.06
C GLY A 120 22.64 2.32 12.18
N GLN A 121 23.83 1.89 12.60
CA GLN A 121 25.08 2.08 11.85
C GLN A 121 25.49 0.89 10.98
N VAL A 122 24.81 -0.27 11.09
CA VAL A 122 25.20 -1.52 10.41
C VAL A 122 24.61 -1.64 8.98
N GLY A 123 23.55 -0.91 8.69
CA GLY A 123 23.01 -0.83 7.34
C GLY A 123 23.63 0.35 6.58
N GLY A 124 24.46 0.10 5.62
CA GLY A 124 25.06 1.14 4.77
C GLY A 124 24.00 2.20 4.39
N GLY A 125 24.32 3.48 4.61
CA GLY A 125 23.39 4.61 4.48
C GLY A 125 22.64 4.62 3.16
N MET A 126 21.62 5.47 3.06
CA MET A 126 20.82 5.65 1.83
C MET A 126 21.76 5.92 0.64
N THR A 127 22.10 4.89 -0.10
CA THR A 127 22.78 5.03 -1.37
C THR A 127 21.72 5.32 -2.44
N PHE A 128 21.87 6.43 -3.15
CA PHE A 128 21.03 6.78 -4.30
C PHE A 128 21.38 5.89 -5.51
N SER A 129 21.05 4.61 -5.39
CA SER A 129 21.21 3.66 -6.50
C SER A 129 19.84 3.46 -7.16
N PHE A 130 19.74 3.79 -8.44
CA PHE A 130 18.56 3.48 -9.26
C PHE A 130 18.67 2.10 -9.90
N ALA A 131 19.50 1.21 -9.35
CA ALA A 131 19.65 -0.16 -9.84
C ALA A 131 18.33 -0.94 -9.72
N PHE A 132 18.09 -1.81 -10.68
CA PHE A 132 17.03 -2.80 -10.59
C PHE A 132 17.45 -3.90 -9.63
N GLN A 133 16.64 -4.14 -8.58
CA GLN A 133 16.88 -5.22 -7.64
C GLN A 133 16.25 -6.55 -8.08
N ILE A 134 15.27 -6.50 -8.96
CA ILE A 134 14.61 -7.65 -9.57
C ILE A 134 14.28 -7.35 -11.04
N ASN A 135 14.10 -8.39 -11.85
CA ASN A 135 13.54 -8.23 -13.19
C ASN A 135 12.03 -7.92 -13.07
N PRO A 136 11.52 -6.83 -13.69
CA PRO A 136 10.11 -6.47 -13.62
C PRO A 136 9.14 -7.57 -14.06
N LEU A 137 9.54 -8.41 -15.03
CA LEU A 137 8.72 -9.50 -15.55
C LEU A 137 8.55 -10.65 -14.55
N ASP A 138 9.51 -10.82 -13.64
CA ASP A 138 9.46 -11.89 -12.64
C ASP A 138 8.32 -11.67 -11.63
N ILE A 139 7.85 -10.41 -11.45
CA ILE A 139 6.70 -10.09 -10.62
C ILE A 139 5.44 -10.84 -11.09
N LEU A 140 5.31 -11.09 -12.40
CA LEU A 140 4.15 -11.79 -12.96
C LEU A 140 4.03 -13.23 -12.43
N SER A 141 5.16 -13.90 -12.12
CA SER A 141 5.16 -15.24 -11.52
C SER A 141 4.45 -15.27 -10.15
N LYS A 142 4.41 -14.14 -9.44
CA LYS A 142 3.78 -14.00 -8.13
C LYS A 142 2.27 -13.71 -8.18
N LEU A 143 1.69 -13.62 -9.36
CA LEU A 143 0.25 -13.47 -9.57
C LEU A 143 -0.48 -14.81 -9.69
N VAL A 144 0.25 -15.92 -9.82
CA VAL A 144 -0.31 -17.26 -9.97
C VAL A 144 -0.25 -18.07 -8.68
N VAL A 145 -1.11 -19.09 -8.60
CA VAL A 145 -1.14 -20.03 -7.47
C VAL A 145 0.18 -20.81 -7.44
N GLY A 146 0.77 -20.94 -6.25
CA GLY A 146 2.02 -21.69 -6.09
C GLY A 146 3.28 -20.92 -6.49
N GLY A 147 3.17 -19.66 -6.88
CA GLY A 147 4.31 -18.79 -7.16
C GLY A 147 5.16 -18.45 -5.92
N PHE A 148 5.28 -19.40 -4.97
CA PHE A 148 6.14 -19.28 -3.80
C PHE A 148 7.56 -19.69 -4.19
N ASP A 149 8.51 -18.88 -3.83
CA ASP A 149 9.90 -19.30 -3.89
C ASP A 149 10.29 -19.83 -2.52
N THR A 150 10.26 -21.17 -2.40
CA THR A 150 10.69 -21.89 -1.20
C THR A 150 12.17 -22.22 -1.19
N THR A 151 12.85 -22.09 -2.34
CA THR A 151 14.23 -22.52 -2.54
C THR A 151 15.25 -21.43 -2.28
N SER A 152 14.92 -20.17 -2.56
CA SER A 152 15.74 -19.05 -2.13
C SER A 152 15.39 -18.72 -0.68
N GLY A 153 16.15 -19.26 0.24
CA GLY A 153 15.97 -18.97 1.65
C GLY A 153 15.85 -17.48 1.89
N TRP A 154 14.96 -17.10 2.79
CA TRP A 154 14.66 -15.73 3.23
C TRP A 154 15.88 -14.87 3.62
N SER A 155 17.07 -15.44 3.62
CA SER A 155 18.35 -14.80 3.88
C SER A 155 19.26 -14.58 2.65
N ALA A 156 18.92 -15.12 1.50
CA ALA A 156 19.83 -15.17 0.33
C ALA A 156 19.32 -14.33 -0.84
N GLY A 157 19.46 -13.02 -0.75
CA GLY A 157 19.16 -12.10 -1.85
C GLY A 157 17.71 -11.64 -1.94
N PRO A 158 17.38 -10.71 -2.84
CA PRO A 158 16.05 -10.16 -2.96
C PRO A 158 15.07 -11.21 -3.50
N ASN A 159 14.18 -11.69 -2.62
CA ASN A 159 13.04 -12.51 -3.02
C ASN A 159 12.05 -11.66 -3.82
N LEU A 160 11.17 -12.32 -4.60
CA LEU A 160 10.11 -11.63 -5.30
C LEU A 160 8.95 -11.22 -4.35
N PRO A 161 8.26 -10.09 -4.61
CA PRO A 161 7.17 -9.62 -3.76
C PRO A 161 5.98 -10.58 -3.76
N ASN A 162 5.52 -11.01 -2.59
CA ASN A 162 4.38 -11.93 -2.43
C ASN A 162 3.04 -11.17 -2.53
N ILE A 163 2.55 -10.94 -3.74
CA ILE A 163 1.37 -10.13 -4.06
C ILE A 163 0.12 -10.93 -4.43
N TYR A 164 0.16 -12.26 -4.38
CA TYR A 164 -0.99 -13.10 -4.73
C TYR A 164 -2.19 -12.87 -3.81
N ILE A 165 -3.34 -12.54 -4.39
CA ILE A 165 -4.60 -12.24 -3.69
C ILE A 165 -5.74 -13.20 -4.07
N GLY A 166 -5.43 -14.29 -4.76
CA GLY A 166 -6.42 -15.20 -5.34
C GLY A 166 -6.86 -14.76 -6.74
N ALA A 167 -7.27 -15.72 -7.55
CA ALA A 167 -7.66 -15.47 -8.94
C ALA A 167 -8.84 -14.50 -9.05
N LEU A 168 -9.87 -14.67 -8.21
CA LEU A 168 -11.04 -13.77 -8.19
C LEU A 168 -10.66 -12.35 -7.77
N GLY A 169 -9.77 -12.20 -6.78
CA GLY A 169 -9.26 -10.89 -6.37
C GLY A 169 -8.51 -10.20 -7.50
N PHE A 170 -7.64 -10.94 -8.18
CA PHE A 170 -6.86 -10.41 -9.31
C PHE A 170 -7.75 -10.03 -10.50
N LEU A 171 -8.72 -10.86 -10.87
CA LEU A 171 -9.71 -10.53 -11.90
C LEU A 171 -10.51 -9.29 -11.52
N GLY A 172 -10.96 -9.19 -10.27
CA GLY A 172 -11.64 -8.00 -9.75
C GLY A 172 -10.80 -6.74 -9.86
N PHE A 173 -9.50 -6.82 -9.56
CA PHE A 173 -8.55 -5.72 -9.72
C PHE A 173 -8.44 -5.28 -11.19
N ILE A 174 -8.33 -6.21 -12.13
CA ILE A 174 -8.32 -5.89 -13.58
C ILE A 174 -9.65 -5.23 -13.97
N PHE A 175 -10.77 -5.80 -13.55
CA PHE A 175 -12.10 -5.27 -13.88
C PHE A 175 -12.36 -3.89 -13.29
N TYR A 176 -11.69 -3.48 -12.22
CA TYR A 176 -11.76 -2.12 -11.72
C TYR A 176 -11.36 -1.11 -12.80
N PHE A 177 -10.26 -1.37 -13.50
CA PHE A 177 -9.78 -0.48 -14.57
C PHE A 177 -10.62 -0.55 -15.83
N LEU A 178 -11.21 -1.70 -16.14
CA LEU A 178 -12.06 -1.91 -17.31
C LEU A 178 -13.50 -1.39 -17.12
N SER A 179 -13.99 -1.32 -15.88
CA SER A 179 -15.36 -0.94 -15.56
C SER A 179 -15.67 0.50 -15.98
N GLN A 180 -16.75 0.71 -16.71
CA GLN A 180 -17.23 2.06 -17.10
C GLN A 180 -17.83 2.84 -15.94
N LYS A 181 -18.22 2.17 -14.86
CA LYS A 181 -18.81 2.80 -13.66
C LYS A 181 -17.80 3.48 -12.75
N VAL A 182 -16.54 3.09 -12.83
CA VAL A 182 -15.46 3.72 -12.07
C VAL A 182 -15.07 5.02 -12.78
N GLY A 183 -15.15 6.14 -12.05
CA GLY A 183 -14.79 7.46 -12.57
C GLY A 183 -13.32 7.54 -12.99
N LYS A 184 -13.04 8.34 -14.03
CA LYS A 184 -11.67 8.49 -14.59
C LYS A 184 -10.63 8.90 -13.54
N ALA A 185 -10.96 9.87 -12.66
CA ALA A 185 -10.04 10.30 -11.60
C ALA A 185 -9.61 9.15 -10.68
N LYS A 186 -10.56 8.32 -10.23
CA LYS A 186 -10.27 7.14 -9.42
C LYS A 186 -9.38 6.15 -10.15
N LYS A 187 -9.62 5.91 -11.44
CA LYS A 187 -8.77 5.01 -12.24
C LYS A 187 -7.35 5.53 -12.37
N TRP A 188 -7.18 6.82 -12.69
CA TRP A 188 -5.87 7.42 -12.78
C TRP A 188 -5.13 7.40 -11.45
N ALA A 189 -5.80 7.78 -10.36
CA ALA A 189 -5.19 7.74 -9.03
C ALA A 189 -4.82 6.30 -8.61
N ALA A 190 -5.69 5.32 -8.86
CA ALA A 190 -5.39 3.92 -8.62
C ALA A 190 -4.21 3.42 -9.48
N GLY A 191 -4.14 3.84 -10.74
CA GLY A 191 -3.02 3.52 -11.64
C GLY A 191 -1.70 4.11 -11.13
N ILE A 192 -1.71 5.35 -10.66
CA ILE A 192 -0.52 6.00 -10.08
C ILE A 192 -0.06 5.25 -8.83
N VAL A 193 -0.96 4.93 -7.90
CA VAL A 193 -0.61 4.17 -6.69
C VAL A 193 -0.05 2.78 -7.06
N THR A 194 -0.68 2.09 -8.01
CA THR A 194 -0.19 0.81 -8.53
C THR A 194 1.21 0.94 -9.11
N LEU A 195 1.45 1.98 -9.92
CA LEU A 195 2.75 2.24 -10.52
C LEU A 195 3.84 2.53 -9.46
N ILE A 196 3.50 3.31 -8.42
CA ILE A 196 4.41 3.56 -7.29
C ILE A 196 4.83 2.25 -6.62
N PHE A 197 3.88 1.33 -6.37
CA PHE A 197 4.22 0.01 -5.81
C PHE A 197 5.09 -0.82 -6.75
N LEU A 198 4.78 -0.86 -8.05
CA LEU A 198 5.59 -1.59 -9.03
C LEU A 198 7.02 -1.04 -9.10
N ILE A 199 7.18 0.29 -9.13
CA ILE A 199 8.50 0.93 -9.06
C ILE A 199 9.20 0.56 -7.74
N SER A 200 8.47 0.56 -6.62
CA SER A 200 9.03 0.19 -5.31
C SER A 200 9.52 -1.25 -5.25
N PHE A 201 8.92 -2.17 -6.00
CA PHE A 201 9.39 -3.55 -6.09
C PHE A 201 10.64 -3.69 -6.97
N VAL A 202 10.76 -2.89 -8.00
CA VAL A 202 11.83 -3.01 -8.99
C VAL A 202 13.06 -2.17 -8.62
N ASN A 203 12.86 -0.99 -8.09
CA ASN A 203 13.93 -0.02 -7.81
C ASN A 203 14.40 -0.10 -6.36
N GLU A 204 15.71 -0.29 -6.16
CA GLU A 204 16.33 -0.43 -4.83
C GLU A 204 16.12 0.81 -3.95
N PHE A 205 16.33 2.01 -4.51
CA PHE A 205 16.19 3.25 -3.75
C PHE A 205 14.77 3.46 -3.23
N VAL A 206 13.77 3.27 -4.09
CA VAL A 206 12.36 3.42 -3.72
C VAL A 206 11.93 2.34 -2.73
N SER A 207 12.45 1.11 -2.88
CA SER A 207 12.25 0.03 -1.90
C SER A 207 12.77 0.41 -0.51
N LYS A 208 13.95 1.05 -0.42
CA LYS A 208 14.54 1.50 0.85
C LYS A 208 13.67 2.53 1.57
N ILE A 209 12.90 3.36 0.84
CA ILE A 209 11.97 4.31 1.47
C ILE A 209 10.97 3.57 2.37
N TRP A 210 10.45 2.42 1.94
CA TRP A 210 9.55 1.59 2.76
C TRP A 210 10.23 0.98 3.99
N HIS A 211 11.55 0.89 3.97
CA HIS A 211 12.37 0.26 5.00
C HIS A 211 13.18 1.27 5.84
N MET A 212 12.69 2.50 6.01
CA MET A 212 13.36 3.58 6.75
C MET A 212 14.76 3.91 6.23
N GLY A 213 14.98 3.78 4.92
CA GLY A 213 16.26 4.08 4.28
C GLY A 213 17.31 2.98 4.35
N GLN A 214 16.97 1.80 4.85
CA GLN A 214 17.90 0.69 5.03
C GLN A 214 17.56 -0.51 4.14
N ASN A 215 18.55 -1.35 3.86
CA ASN A 215 18.30 -2.67 3.29
C ASN A 215 17.87 -3.63 4.41
N PRO A 216 16.67 -4.26 4.30
CA PRO A 216 16.25 -5.22 5.32
C PRO A 216 17.12 -6.47 5.28
N ALA A 217 17.49 -6.99 6.46
CA ALA A 217 18.16 -8.28 6.59
C ALA A 217 17.12 -9.41 6.47
N GLY A 218 16.71 -9.75 5.25
CA GLY A 218 15.64 -10.71 4.95
C GLY A 218 14.24 -10.08 4.83
N PHE A 219 13.30 -10.80 4.24
CA PHE A 219 11.92 -10.34 3.98
C PHE A 219 11.87 -9.00 3.22
N PHE A 220 12.56 -8.92 2.10
CA PHE A 220 12.86 -7.67 1.39
C PHE A 220 11.64 -6.85 0.97
N PHE A 221 10.52 -7.48 0.64
CA PHE A 221 9.30 -6.81 0.19
C PHE A 221 8.19 -6.87 1.23
N ARG A 222 8.51 -6.53 2.50
CA ARG A 222 7.52 -6.56 3.58
C ARG A 222 6.30 -5.71 3.30
N PHE A 223 6.42 -4.64 2.52
CA PHE A 223 5.31 -3.77 2.14
C PHE A 223 4.38 -4.36 1.06
N SER A 224 4.69 -5.54 0.49
CA SER A 224 3.87 -6.16 -0.57
C SER A 224 2.43 -6.46 -0.15
N TRP A 225 2.18 -6.68 1.15
CA TRP A 225 0.84 -6.90 1.66
C TRP A 225 -0.05 -5.66 1.60
N LEU A 226 0.53 -4.45 1.68
CA LEU A 226 -0.19 -3.19 1.48
C LEU A 226 -0.70 -3.07 0.05
N PHE A 227 0.12 -3.48 -0.91
CA PHE A 227 -0.31 -3.57 -2.30
C PHE A 227 -1.39 -4.63 -2.50
N SER A 228 -1.22 -5.82 -1.88
CA SER A 228 -2.26 -6.87 -1.88
C SER A 228 -3.59 -6.35 -1.30
N PHE A 229 -3.55 -5.62 -0.19
CA PHE A 229 -4.71 -4.99 0.41
C PHE A 229 -5.34 -3.97 -0.54
N PHE A 230 -4.54 -3.11 -1.16
CA PHE A 230 -5.02 -2.13 -2.12
C PHE A 230 -5.70 -2.79 -3.33
N MET A 231 -5.11 -3.82 -3.90
CA MET A 231 -5.72 -4.59 -4.99
C MET A 231 -7.08 -5.19 -4.57
N LEU A 232 -7.20 -5.71 -3.34
CA LEU A 232 -8.47 -6.24 -2.82
C LEU A 232 -9.53 -5.13 -2.66
N VAL A 233 -9.14 -3.94 -2.19
CA VAL A 233 -10.05 -2.80 -2.10
C VAL A 233 -10.58 -2.40 -3.47
N LEU A 234 -9.71 -2.33 -4.49
CA LEU A 234 -10.13 -2.02 -5.86
C LEU A 234 -11.03 -3.12 -6.44
N ALA A 235 -10.69 -4.39 -6.22
CA ALA A 235 -11.49 -5.53 -6.63
C ALA A 235 -12.90 -5.48 -6.01
N TYR A 236 -12.98 -5.23 -4.70
CA TYR A 236 -14.25 -5.08 -4.00
C TYR A 236 -15.09 -3.93 -4.56
N GLN A 237 -14.48 -2.78 -4.82
CA GLN A 237 -15.19 -1.63 -5.40
C GLN A 237 -15.73 -1.94 -6.80
N ALA A 238 -14.98 -2.68 -7.63
CA ALA A 238 -15.44 -3.13 -8.92
C ALA A 238 -16.67 -4.05 -8.79
N MET A 239 -16.59 -5.03 -7.91
CA MET A 239 -17.68 -6.00 -7.68
C MET A 239 -18.94 -5.31 -7.14
N LYS A 240 -18.80 -4.42 -6.15
CA LYS A 240 -19.92 -3.66 -5.55
C LYS A 240 -20.68 -2.84 -6.58
N GLN A 241 -20.01 -2.28 -7.60
CA GLN A 241 -20.62 -1.44 -8.62
C GLN A 241 -21.28 -2.23 -9.75
N LYS A 242 -21.35 -3.56 -9.67
CA LYS A 242 -21.80 -4.44 -10.77
C LYS A 242 -21.04 -4.12 -12.05
N ILE A 243 -19.98 -4.84 -12.30
CA ILE A 243 -19.04 -4.63 -13.41
C ILE A 243 -19.78 -4.41 -14.74
N VAL A 244 -19.60 -3.24 -15.33
CA VAL A 244 -20.12 -2.94 -16.66
C VAL A 244 -18.93 -2.72 -17.58
N ILE A 245 -18.66 -3.67 -18.43
CA ILE A 245 -17.59 -3.63 -19.41
C ILE A 245 -18.18 -3.22 -20.77
N SER A 246 -17.44 -2.43 -21.54
CA SER A 246 -17.90 -2.03 -22.88
C SER A 246 -17.99 -3.26 -23.80
N LYS A 247 -18.94 -3.24 -24.75
CA LYS A 247 -19.07 -4.31 -25.76
C LYS A 247 -17.75 -4.56 -26.52
N ARG A 248 -17.00 -3.49 -26.80
CA ARG A 248 -15.71 -3.58 -27.48
C ARG A 248 -14.65 -4.30 -26.63
N THR A 249 -14.59 -4.01 -25.34
CA THR A 249 -13.67 -4.68 -24.40
C THR A 249 -14.04 -6.15 -24.20
N ASN A 250 -15.35 -6.48 -24.11
CA ASN A 250 -15.82 -7.86 -24.03
C ASN A 250 -15.42 -8.68 -25.26
N CYS A 251 -15.47 -8.07 -26.46
CA CYS A 251 -15.04 -8.73 -27.70
C CYS A 251 -13.53 -9.04 -27.67
N ILE A 252 -12.71 -8.11 -27.19
CA ILE A 252 -11.25 -8.29 -27.08
C ILE A 252 -10.91 -9.39 -26.07
N ILE A 253 -11.58 -9.42 -24.91
CA ILE A 253 -11.38 -10.48 -23.89
C ILE A 253 -11.83 -11.83 -24.45
N GLY A 254 -12.97 -11.87 -25.17
CA GLY A 254 -13.46 -13.10 -25.81
C GLY A 254 -12.51 -13.65 -26.89
N LEU A 255 -11.86 -12.77 -27.65
CA LEU A 255 -10.87 -13.16 -28.67
C LEU A 255 -9.51 -13.56 -28.07
N GLY A 256 -9.18 -13.10 -26.87
CA GLY A 256 -7.94 -13.49 -26.17
C GLY A 256 -8.05 -14.78 -25.35
N LEU A 257 -9.27 -15.35 -25.25
CA LEU A 257 -9.53 -16.60 -24.57
C LEU A 257 -9.75 -17.79 -25.54
N LEU A 258 -9.76 -17.51 -26.85
CA LEU A 258 -9.76 -18.49 -27.94
C LEU A 258 -8.35 -18.74 -28.44
#